data_1eda92ae51bde49154cd49413a82e575
#
_entry.id   1eda92ae51bde49154cd49413a82e575
#
_cell.length_a   1.000
_cell.length_b   1.000
_cell.length_c   1.000
_cell.angle_alpha   90.00
_cell.angle_beta   90.00
_cell.angle_gamma   90.00
#
_symmetry.space_group_name_H-M   'P 1'
#
loop_
_entity.id
_entity.type
_entity.pdbx_description
1 polymer ?
#
loop_
_entity_poly.entity_id
_entity_poly.type
_entity_poly.pdbx_seq_one_letter_code
_entity_poly.pdbx_strand_id
1 'polypeptide(L)'
;MSLTNQSTGAFALDHELKIERTSADRVIAIGGNPNVGKSTIFNSLTGLNQHTGNWPGKTVVNARGSYQYKGKNFILVDIPGTYSLMANSQEEEVARDFICFGDPDVTVIVLDATCLERNLNLVLQTLEITDRVVVCVNLLDEARRKKINVNLKALAKSLHVPVIGTSAVSEQGLDNLMEELYTYAPSEEKLAITYPQPIEEAIASITPQLEGLLDEKINARWTAIKLLDGNVSLLDSIQKYLGFDLRANEELMHEVRKANAILMLQHIGQDQFRELLVTSLVEKSEQIAANCVMTQNHQSDSRDRKIDKILTSKATGIPIMILLLCLVFWITISGANVPSELLSGLLFSFEEPLKNFLAFMHFPLWAQSLFAEGMYRTLAWVVSVMLPPMAIFFPLFSLLEDLGYLPRVAFNLDHAFKKAGACGKQALTM
;
A
#
# COMPACT_ATOMS: atom_id res chain seq x y z
N MET A 1 -12.68 -0.76 36.51
CA MET A 1 -12.57 0.60 35.99
C MET A 1 -13.91 0.96 35.37
N SER A 2 -14.64 1.92 35.91
CA SER A 2 -15.89 2.39 35.31
C SER A 2 -15.56 3.20 34.06
N LEU A 3 -16.09 2.76 32.92
CA LEU A 3 -16.05 3.56 31.68
C LEU A 3 -16.80 4.87 31.96
N THR A 4 -16.10 5.99 31.87
CA THR A 4 -16.69 7.32 32.01
C THR A 4 -17.42 7.67 30.72
N ASN A 5 -18.51 8.48 30.78
CA ASN A 5 -19.24 8.97 29.60
C ASN A 5 -18.36 9.67 28.53
N GLN A 6 -17.13 10.06 28.90
CA GLN A 6 -16.12 10.60 27.97
C GLN A 6 -15.46 9.55 27.09
N SER A 7 -15.41 8.27 27.50
CA SER A 7 -14.79 7.18 26.73
C SER A 7 -15.75 6.43 25.80
N THR A 8 -17.06 6.71 25.88
CA THR A 8 -18.13 6.06 25.10
C THR A 8 -19.11 7.04 24.46
N GLY A 9 -18.91 8.36 24.63
CA GLY A 9 -19.79 9.40 24.11
C GLY A 9 -19.48 9.86 22.68
N ALA A 10 -20.31 10.77 22.17
CA ALA A 10 -20.30 11.32 20.80
C ALA A 10 -18.95 11.96 20.36
N PHE A 11 -18.06 12.29 21.29
CA PHE A 11 -16.75 12.92 21.05
C PHE A 11 -15.57 11.93 21.22
N ALA A 12 -15.82 10.62 21.30
CA ALA A 12 -14.74 9.65 21.57
C ALA A 12 -13.66 9.64 20.48
N LEU A 13 -14.04 9.74 19.20
CA LEU A 13 -13.08 9.79 18.08
C LEU A 13 -12.25 11.08 18.06
N ASP A 14 -12.82 12.20 18.44
CA ASP A 14 -12.14 13.50 18.51
C ASP A 14 -11.02 13.46 19.57
N HIS A 15 -11.24 12.79 20.69
CA HIS A 15 -10.22 12.59 21.72
C HIS A 15 -9.18 11.50 21.39
N GLU A 16 -9.57 10.47 20.66
CA GLU A 16 -8.68 9.34 20.34
C GLU A 16 -7.71 9.65 19.19
N LEU A 17 -8.12 10.45 18.21
CA LEU A 17 -7.31 10.81 17.04
C LEU A 17 -6.58 12.15 17.21
N LYS A 18 -7.07 13.05 18.07
CA LYS A 18 -6.39 14.32 18.34
C LYS A 18 -5.06 14.11 19.06
N ILE A 19 -4.06 14.78 18.53
CA ILE A 19 -2.71 14.80 19.10
C ILE A 19 -2.64 15.90 20.15
N GLU A 20 -2.17 15.54 21.35
CA GLU A 20 -1.85 16.54 22.36
C GLU A 20 -0.77 17.49 21.83
N ARG A 21 -1.13 18.75 21.62
CA ARG A 21 -0.26 19.78 21.08
C ARG A 21 -0.43 21.10 21.84
N THR A 22 0.62 21.88 21.88
CA THR A 22 0.55 23.30 22.30
C THR A 22 0.16 24.16 21.10
N SER A 23 -0.29 25.38 21.33
CA SER A 23 -0.64 26.32 20.24
C SER A 23 0.54 26.69 19.33
N ALA A 24 1.77 26.39 19.75
CA ALA A 24 2.99 26.64 18.99
C ALA A 24 3.42 25.45 18.11
N ASP A 25 2.87 24.25 18.37
CA ASP A 25 3.21 23.03 17.65
C ASP A 25 2.40 22.92 16.35
N ARG A 26 3.02 22.38 15.30
CA ARG A 26 2.34 21.99 14.06
C ARG A 26 2.29 20.48 13.93
N VAL A 27 1.13 19.95 13.64
CA VAL A 27 0.92 18.52 13.39
C VAL A 27 0.99 18.24 11.90
N ILE A 28 1.93 17.39 11.51
CA ILE A 28 2.15 16.99 10.12
C ILE A 28 1.82 15.51 9.98
N ALA A 29 0.83 15.19 9.17
CA ALA A 29 0.52 13.82 8.78
C ALA A 29 1.41 13.40 7.61
N ILE A 30 2.09 12.25 7.68
CA ILE A 30 2.91 11.71 6.58
C ILE A 30 2.23 10.47 6.05
N GLY A 31 1.62 10.57 4.87
CA GLY A 31 0.96 9.50 4.14
C GLY A 31 1.70 9.11 2.86
N GLY A 32 1.30 8.04 2.25
CA GLY A 32 1.87 7.60 0.97
C GLY A 32 1.65 6.11 0.74
N ASN A 33 1.89 5.67 -0.49
CA ASN A 33 1.80 4.26 -0.84
C ASN A 33 2.85 3.43 -0.08
N PRO A 34 2.67 2.11 0.06
CA PRO A 34 3.72 1.24 0.56
C PRO A 34 5.00 1.34 -0.29
N ASN A 35 6.17 1.30 0.36
CA ASN A 35 7.51 1.31 -0.26
C ASN A 35 7.92 2.58 -1.01
N VAL A 36 7.24 3.71 -0.85
CA VAL A 36 7.63 5.01 -1.43
C VAL A 36 8.76 5.73 -0.66
N GLY A 37 9.27 5.10 0.41
CA GLY A 37 10.29 5.71 1.28
C GLY A 37 9.72 6.62 2.37
N LYS A 38 8.43 6.52 2.70
CA LYS A 38 7.74 7.28 3.74
C LYS A 38 8.44 7.18 5.10
N SER A 39 8.71 5.95 5.56
CA SER A 39 9.40 5.73 6.84
C SER A 39 10.86 6.22 6.82
N THR A 40 11.51 6.24 5.66
CA THR A 40 12.85 6.83 5.51
C THR A 40 12.80 8.33 5.75
N ILE A 41 11.86 9.05 5.13
CA ILE A 41 11.65 10.49 5.34
C ILE A 41 11.32 10.76 6.81
N PHE A 42 10.38 10.01 7.39
CA PHE A 42 10.00 10.14 8.79
C PHE A 42 11.20 9.94 9.73
N ASN A 43 11.98 8.89 9.52
CA ASN A 43 13.16 8.58 10.33
C ASN A 43 14.28 9.62 10.17
N SER A 44 14.53 10.08 8.95
CA SER A 44 15.54 11.12 8.68
C SER A 44 15.20 12.45 9.35
N LEU A 45 13.91 12.80 9.47
CA LEU A 45 13.47 14.02 10.14
C LEU A 45 13.43 13.87 11.66
N THR A 46 12.86 12.76 12.17
CA THR A 46 12.64 12.60 13.63
C THR A 46 13.84 12.01 14.37
N GLY A 47 14.74 11.33 13.68
CA GLY A 47 15.90 10.69 14.30
C GLY A 47 15.50 9.68 15.38
N LEU A 48 16.07 9.84 16.59
CA LEU A 48 15.75 8.99 17.76
C LEU A 48 14.51 9.47 18.56
N ASN A 49 13.92 10.60 18.19
CA ASN A 49 12.77 11.19 18.90
C ASN A 49 11.44 10.60 18.39
N GLN A 50 11.29 9.30 18.51
CA GLN A 50 10.12 8.56 18.02
C GLN A 50 9.42 7.83 19.17
N HIS A 51 8.09 7.86 19.14
CA HIS A 51 7.23 7.03 19.98
C HIS A 51 6.39 6.11 19.10
N THR A 52 6.49 4.82 19.32
CA THR A 52 5.70 3.81 18.61
C THR A 52 4.59 3.30 19.53
N GLY A 53 3.41 3.11 18.99
CA GLY A 53 2.24 2.55 19.66
C GLY A 53 1.27 1.96 18.65
N ASN A 54 0.08 1.60 19.08
CA ASN A 54 -0.99 1.24 18.17
C ASN A 54 -2.01 2.37 18.05
N TRP A 55 -2.66 2.46 16.90
CA TRP A 55 -3.81 3.33 16.75
C TRP A 55 -4.94 2.89 17.69
N PRO A 56 -5.63 3.84 18.35
CA PRO A 56 -6.68 3.50 19.31
C PRO A 56 -7.72 2.54 18.72
N GLY A 57 -7.99 1.44 19.41
CA GLY A 57 -8.96 0.43 18.98
C GLY A 57 -8.59 -0.36 17.72
N LYS A 58 -7.38 -0.22 17.18
CA LYS A 58 -6.90 -0.94 15.98
C LYS A 58 -5.58 -1.67 16.28
N THR A 59 -5.30 -2.72 15.51
CA THR A 59 -4.01 -3.46 15.59
C THR A 59 -2.90 -2.83 14.74
N VAL A 60 -3.16 -1.65 14.18
CA VAL A 60 -2.26 -0.93 13.27
C VAL A 60 -1.27 -0.09 14.08
N VAL A 61 0.01 -0.16 13.72
CA VAL A 61 1.09 0.57 14.40
C VAL A 61 1.02 2.06 14.08
N ASN A 62 1.23 2.88 15.10
CA ASN A 62 1.33 4.34 15.02
C ASN A 62 2.77 4.74 15.40
N ALA A 63 3.43 5.50 14.55
CA ALA A 63 4.70 6.14 14.88
C ALA A 63 4.51 7.66 14.91
N ARG A 64 4.94 8.28 16.01
CA ARG A 64 4.94 9.73 16.19
C ARG A 64 6.35 10.18 16.50
N GLY A 65 6.75 11.31 15.95
CA GLY A 65 8.05 11.89 16.23
C GLY A 65 7.98 13.41 16.27
N SER A 66 8.94 14.04 16.93
CA SER A 66 9.07 15.48 16.98
C SER A 66 10.31 15.96 16.24
N TYR A 67 10.20 17.07 15.54
CA TYR A 67 11.27 17.73 14.84
C TYR A 67 11.23 19.23 15.07
N GLN A 68 12.36 19.84 15.44
CA GLN A 68 12.46 21.29 15.62
C GLN A 68 13.07 21.94 14.39
N TYR A 69 12.37 22.91 13.82
CA TYR A 69 12.85 23.69 12.68
C TYR A 69 12.58 25.17 12.89
N LYS A 70 13.61 26.01 12.79
CA LYS A 70 13.55 27.48 12.98
C LYS A 70 12.79 27.91 14.25
N GLY A 71 12.95 27.16 15.35
CA GLY A 71 12.35 27.45 16.64
C GLY A 71 10.88 27.06 16.79
N LYS A 72 10.26 26.42 15.75
CA LYS A 72 8.94 25.78 15.86
C LYS A 72 9.10 24.27 16.02
N ASN A 73 8.19 23.69 16.78
CA ASN A 73 8.12 22.23 16.95
C ASN A 73 7.09 21.65 15.98
N PHE A 74 7.50 20.62 15.25
CA PHE A 74 6.67 19.86 14.33
C PHE A 74 6.46 18.46 14.90
N ILE A 75 5.20 18.05 15.07
CA ILE A 75 4.82 16.70 15.47
C ILE A 75 4.49 15.95 14.19
N LEU A 76 5.35 15.02 13.83
CA LEU A 76 5.18 14.19 12.64
C LEU A 76 4.43 12.91 13.05
N VAL A 77 3.41 12.55 12.26
CA VAL A 77 2.60 11.35 12.47
C VAL A 77 2.72 10.48 11.23
N ASP A 78 3.28 9.29 11.40
CA ASP A 78 3.38 8.31 10.32
C ASP A 78 2.04 7.60 10.14
N ILE A 79 1.36 7.88 9.02
CA ILE A 79 0.10 7.22 8.65
C ILE A 79 0.44 5.90 7.96
N PRO A 80 -0.34 4.83 8.20
CA PRO A 80 -0.13 3.54 7.51
C PRO A 80 -0.06 3.70 6.00
N GLY A 81 0.88 2.98 5.37
CA GLY A 81 1.01 3.00 3.90
C GLY A 81 -0.20 2.38 3.23
N THR A 82 -0.85 3.13 2.34
CA THR A 82 -2.07 2.69 1.68
C THR A 82 -2.07 3.07 0.20
N TYR A 83 -2.77 2.29 -0.63
CA TYR A 83 -2.98 2.60 -2.05
C TYR A 83 -4.25 3.41 -2.31
N SER A 84 -5.16 3.43 -1.36
CA SER A 84 -6.46 4.08 -1.47
C SER A 84 -6.99 4.50 -0.10
N LEU A 85 -7.86 5.49 -0.06
CA LEU A 85 -8.64 5.90 1.10
C LEU A 85 -10.11 5.42 1.03
N MET A 86 -10.40 4.46 0.15
CA MET A 86 -11.75 3.88 0.01
C MET A 86 -12.10 2.84 1.08
N ALA A 87 -11.17 2.55 1.99
CA ALA A 87 -11.33 1.76 3.21
C ALA A 87 -11.81 0.31 2.99
N ASN A 88 -10.94 -0.46 2.31
CA ASN A 88 -11.09 -1.91 2.18
C ASN A 88 -10.24 -2.70 3.21
N SER A 89 -9.35 -2.02 3.94
CA SER A 89 -8.49 -2.59 4.99
C SER A 89 -8.47 -1.70 6.23
N GLN A 90 -8.00 -2.25 7.37
CA GLN A 90 -7.87 -1.47 8.62
C GLN A 90 -6.86 -0.33 8.48
N GLU A 91 -5.78 -0.53 7.71
CA GLU A 91 -4.79 0.52 7.44
C GLU A 91 -5.40 1.67 6.64
N GLU A 92 -6.21 1.36 5.62
CA GLU A 92 -6.91 2.37 4.82
C GLU A 92 -7.93 3.16 5.65
N GLU A 93 -8.67 2.48 6.54
CA GLU A 93 -9.59 3.14 7.47
C GLU A 93 -8.85 4.12 8.39
N VAL A 94 -7.73 3.68 8.99
CA VAL A 94 -6.93 4.51 9.89
C VAL A 94 -6.37 5.72 9.16
N ALA A 95 -5.81 5.52 7.96
CA ALA A 95 -5.26 6.61 7.16
C ALA A 95 -6.33 7.65 6.81
N ARG A 96 -7.48 7.21 6.33
CA ARG A 96 -8.63 8.06 6.00
C ARG A 96 -9.14 8.81 7.24
N ASP A 97 -9.39 8.09 8.34
CA ASP A 97 -9.98 8.65 9.54
C ASP A 97 -9.05 9.69 10.18
N PHE A 98 -7.72 9.48 10.13
CA PHE A 98 -6.76 10.47 10.61
C PHE A 98 -6.72 11.73 9.73
N ILE A 99 -6.75 11.59 8.40
CA ILE A 99 -6.78 12.73 7.47
C ILE A 99 -8.07 13.52 7.64
N CYS A 100 -9.22 12.83 7.85
CA CYS A 100 -10.53 13.48 7.97
C CYS A 100 -10.77 14.12 9.35
N PHE A 101 -10.37 13.44 10.43
CA PHE A 101 -10.81 13.75 11.80
C PHE A 101 -9.67 14.08 12.76
N GLY A 102 -8.42 13.77 12.40
CA GLY A 102 -7.24 14.04 13.24
C GLY A 102 -6.78 15.50 13.23
N ASP A 103 -7.38 16.35 12.39
CA ASP A 103 -7.07 17.78 12.20
C ASP A 103 -5.57 18.08 12.07
N PRO A 104 -4.83 17.44 11.14
CA PRO A 104 -3.46 17.80 10.86
C PRO A 104 -3.39 19.20 10.22
N ASP A 105 -2.37 19.98 10.61
CA ASP A 105 -2.13 21.30 10.00
C ASP A 105 -1.72 21.16 8.53
N VAL A 106 -0.99 20.10 8.20
CA VAL A 106 -0.61 19.73 6.81
C VAL A 106 -0.53 18.22 6.68
N THR A 107 -1.01 17.70 5.56
CA THR A 107 -0.84 16.29 5.16
C THR A 107 0.21 16.21 4.06
N VAL A 108 1.33 15.56 4.32
CA VAL A 108 2.38 15.28 3.34
C VAL A 108 2.11 13.93 2.69
N ILE A 109 1.87 13.90 1.38
CA ILE A 109 1.73 12.65 0.63
C ILE A 109 3.03 12.36 -0.10
N VAL A 110 3.69 11.27 0.30
CA VAL A 110 4.95 10.81 -0.29
C VAL A 110 4.67 9.92 -1.49
N LEU A 111 5.26 10.27 -2.63
CA LEU A 111 5.13 9.59 -3.91
C LEU A 111 6.48 9.01 -4.36
N ASP A 112 6.42 7.90 -5.08
CA ASP A 112 7.55 7.34 -5.80
C ASP A 112 7.66 7.97 -7.20
N ALA A 113 8.76 8.67 -7.47
CA ALA A 113 9.04 9.28 -8.77
C ALA A 113 9.10 8.28 -9.93
N THR A 114 9.35 6.99 -9.65
CA THR A 114 9.42 5.93 -10.67
C THR A 114 8.05 5.36 -11.06
N CYS A 115 7.02 5.59 -10.21
CA CYS A 115 5.66 5.07 -10.38
C CYS A 115 4.61 6.16 -10.12
N LEU A 116 4.83 7.38 -10.62
CA LEU A 116 4.05 8.57 -10.27
C LEU A 116 2.55 8.39 -10.54
N GLU A 117 2.18 7.86 -11.71
CA GLU A 117 0.80 7.64 -12.14
C GLU A 117 -0.03 6.87 -11.09
N ARG A 118 0.52 5.75 -10.60
CA ARG A 118 -0.14 4.93 -9.59
C ARG A 118 -0.27 5.64 -8.24
N ASN A 119 0.72 6.45 -7.88
CA ASN A 119 0.76 7.13 -6.58
C ASN A 119 -0.15 8.36 -6.54
N LEU A 120 -0.42 9.00 -7.68
CA LEU A 120 -1.30 10.16 -7.79
C LEU A 120 -2.74 9.86 -7.36
N ASN A 121 -3.21 8.63 -7.48
CA ASN A 121 -4.53 8.24 -6.99
C ASN A 121 -4.76 8.59 -5.51
N LEU A 122 -3.76 8.32 -4.66
CA LEU A 122 -3.84 8.64 -3.25
C LEU A 122 -3.86 10.16 -3.01
N VAL A 123 -3.07 10.91 -3.79
CA VAL A 123 -3.06 12.39 -3.73
C VAL A 123 -4.43 12.95 -4.07
N LEU A 124 -5.03 12.49 -5.17
CA LEU A 124 -6.35 12.97 -5.61
C LEU A 124 -7.42 12.66 -4.57
N GLN A 125 -7.43 11.46 -4.00
CA GLN A 125 -8.35 11.10 -2.91
C GLN A 125 -8.14 11.94 -1.65
N THR A 126 -6.88 12.29 -1.33
CA THR A 126 -6.58 13.18 -0.19
C THR A 126 -7.06 14.60 -0.46
N LEU A 127 -6.89 15.10 -1.69
CA LEU A 127 -7.36 16.43 -2.10
C LEU A 127 -8.89 16.57 -2.11
N GLU A 128 -9.63 15.47 -2.24
CA GLU A 128 -11.08 15.48 -2.04
C GLU A 128 -11.47 15.69 -0.57
N ILE A 129 -10.64 15.21 0.36
CA ILE A 129 -10.90 15.30 1.80
C ILE A 129 -10.46 16.66 2.35
N THR A 130 -9.23 17.07 2.02
CA THR A 130 -8.60 18.28 2.58
C THR A 130 -7.78 19.02 1.54
N ASP A 131 -7.72 20.35 1.66
CA ASP A 131 -6.86 21.22 0.85
C ASP A 131 -5.46 21.45 1.48
N ARG A 132 -5.25 21.01 2.72
CA ARG A 132 -4.00 21.14 3.45
C ARG A 132 -3.00 20.05 3.08
N VAL A 133 -2.59 20.02 1.80
CA VAL A 133 -1.73 18.96 1.24
C VAL A 133 -0.43 19.52 0.71
N VAL A 134 0.67 18.84 1.02
CA VAL A 134 1.98 19.00 0.37
C VAL A 134 2.37 17.67 -0.25
N VAL A 135 2.81 17.69 -1.50
CA VAL A 135 3.24 16.48 -2.20
C VAL A 135 4.77 16.37 -2.14
N CYS A 136 5.26 15.23 -1.66
CA CYS A 136 6.68 14.91 -1.61
C CYS A 136 7.02 13.82 -2.63
N VAL A 137 7.67 14.18 -3.73
CA VAL A 137 8.11 13.23 -4.76
C VAL A 137 9.49 12.71 -4.39
N ASN A 138 9.52 11.48 -3.85
CA ASN A 138 10.74 10.83 -3.37
C ASN A 138 11.35 9.90 -4.44
N LEU A 139 12.53 9.33 -4.16
CA LEU A 139 13.27 8.44 -5.04
C LEU A 139 13.66 9.09 -6.38
N LEU A 140 13.93 10.40 -6.39
CA LEU A 140 14.37 11.11 -7.60
C LEU A 140 15.72 10.62 -8.13
N ASP A 141 16.60 10.13 -7.27
CA ASP A 141 17.86 9.49 -7.65
C ASP A 141 17.64 8.18 -8.42
N GLU A 142 16.65 7.39 -8.00
CA GLU A 142 16.26 6.17 -8.68
C GLU A 142 15.56 6.47 -10.02
N ALA A 143 14.67 7.46 -10.05
CA ALA A 143 14.03 7.92 -11.28
C ALA A 143 15.07 8.37 -12.32
N ARG A 144 16.11 9.14 -11.90
CA ARG A 144 17.22 9.54 -12.79
C ARG A 144 17.99 8.32 -13.32
N ARG A 145 18.25 7.31 -12.48
CA ARG A 145 18.90 6.06 -12.93
C ARG A 145 18.06 5.33 -13.97
N LYS A 146 16.74 5.35 -13.83
CA LYS A 146 15.78 4.77 -14.78
C LYS A 146 15.49 5.69 -15.99
N LYS A 147 16.13 6.85 -16.08
CA LYS A 147 15.92 7.88 -17.13
C LYS A 147 14.50 8.43 -17.16
N ILE A 148 13.86 8.49 -16.00
CA ILE A 148 12.58 9.11 -15.77
C ILE A 148 12.83 10.53 -15.25
N ASN A 149 12.27 11.53 -15.90
CA ASN A 149 12.34 12.91 -15.48
C ASN A 149 10.93 13.40 -15.10
N VAL A 150 10.78 13.83 -13.85
CA VAL A 150 9.52 14.37 -13.33
C VAL A 150 9.61 15.89 -13.27
N ASN A 151 8.72 16.57 -13.97
CA ASN A 151 8.59 18.03 -13.91
C ASN A 151 7.77 18.43 -12.68
N LEU A 152 8.44 18.70 -11.55
CA LEU A 152 7.81 19.06 -10.28
C LEU A 152 6.98 20.34 -10.38
N LYS A 153 7.41 21.34 -11.19
CA LYS A 153 6.66 22.59 -11.38
C LYS A 153 5.37 22.37 -12.14
N ALA A 154 5.40 21.54 -13.18
CA ALA A 154 4.18 21.17 -13.90
C ALA A 154 3.23 20.36 -13.01
N LEU A 155 3.76 19.48 -12.17
CA LEU A 155 2.99 18.70 -11.21
C LEU A 155 2.32 19.59 -10.16
N ALA A 156 3.05 20.55 -9.57
CA ALA A 156 2.49 21.53 -8.63
C ALA A 156 1.37 22.36 -9.28
N LYS A 157 1.55 22.79 -10.52
CA LYS A 157 0.54 23.52 -11.26
C LYS A 157 -0.70 22.66 -11.56
N SER A 158 -0.52 21.37 -11.87
CA SER A 158 -1.64 20.45 -12.16
C SER A 158 -2.42 20.03 -10.92
N LEU A 159 -1.78 19.99 -9.76
CA LEU A 159 -2.40 19.60 -8.50
C LEU A 159 -2.88 20.79 -7.67
N HIS A 160 -2.48 22.02 -7.98
CA HIS A 160 -2.72 23.25 -7.21
C HIS A 160 -2.21 23.19 -5.76
N VAL A 161 -1.16 22.37 -5.50
CA VAL A 161 -0.51 22.24 -4.19
C VAL A 161 1.01 22.27 -4.33
N PRO A 162 1.74 22.62 -3.25
CA PRO A 162 3.21 22.56 -3.25
C PRO A 162 3.72 21.15 -3.53
N VAL A 163 4.75 21.05 -4.37
CA VAL A 163 5.39 19.77 -4.72
C VAL A 163 6.90 19.88 -4.52
N ILE A 164 7.42 19.08 -3.61
CA ILE A 164 8.84 19.04 -3.26
C ILE A 164 9.44 17.72 -3.69
N GLY A 165 10.61 17.80 -4.32
CA GLY A 165 11.34 16.59 -4.73
C GLY A 165 12.40 16.21 -3.70
N THR A 166 12.46 14.93 -3.36
CA THR A 166 13.40 14.39 -2.38
C THR A 166 14.11 13.12 -2.87
N SER A 167 15.24 12.84 -2.24
CA SER A 167 15.93 11.55 -2.28
C SER A 167 16.32 11.24 -0.83
N ALA A 168 15.38 10.63 -0.09
CA ALA A 168 15.47 10.52 1.37
C ALA A 168 16.72 9.76 1.84
N VAL A 169 17.19 8.75 1.11
CA VAL A 169 18.42 7.99 1.43
C VAL A 169 19.68 8.87 1.39
N SER A 170 19.71 9.86 0.50
CA SER A 170 20.81 10.82 0.39
C SER A 170 20.52 12.17 1.08
N GLU A 171 19.45 12.25 1.83
CA GLU A 171 18.95 13.43 2.57
C GLU A 171 18.73 14.68 1.68
N GLN A 172 18.71 14.53 0.35
CA GLN A 172 18.51 15.64 -0.57
C GLN A 172 17.05 16.07 -0.56
N GLY A 173 16.81 17.38 -0.44
CA GLY A 173 15.49 18.00 -0.52
C GLY A 173 14.67 17.97 0.78
N LEU A 174 15.16 17.35 1.86
CA LEU A 174 14.46 17.35 3.16
C LEU A 174 14.37 18.75 3.77
N ASP A 175 15.44 19.56 3.65
CA ASP A 175 15.41 20.95 4.11
C ASP A 175 14.38 21.78 3.34
N ASN A 176 14.24 21.56 2.03
CA ASN A 176 13.24 22.24 1.23
C ASN A 176 11.82 21.82 1.63
N LEU A 177 11.63 20.54 1.97
CA LEU A 177 10.36 20.05 2.50
C LEU A 177 10.02 20.74 3.81
N MET A 178 10.97 20.84 4.73
CA MET A 178 10.75 21.49 6.03
C MET A 178 10.52 23.00 5.88
N GLU A 179 11.21 23.67 4.96
CA GLU A 179 10.96 25.09 4.65
C GLU A 179 9.54 25.32 4.13
N GLU A 180 9.08 24.45 3.23
CA GLU A 180 7.69 24.49 2.72
C GLU A 180 6.68 24.26 3.83
N LEU A 181 6.89 23.26 4.70
CA LEU A 181 6.02 22.99 5.85
C LEU A 181 6.02 24.15 6.87
N TYR A 182 7.14 24.85 7.03
CA TYR A 182 7.26 26.00 7.92
C TYR A 182 6.48 27.21 7.39
N THR A 183 6.56 27.48 6.08
CA THR A 183 5.92 28.63 5.41
C THR A 183 4.54 28.31 4.85
N TYR A 184 4.09 27.06 4.98
CA TYR A 184 2.88 26.54 4.35
C TYR A 184 1.66 27.45 4.61
N ALA A 185 0.99 27.78 3.52
CA ALA A 185 -0.33 28.41 3.49
C ALA A 185 -1.20 27.64 2.46
N PRO A 186 -2.46 27.34 2.78
CA PRO A 186 -3.37 26.70 1.82
C PRO A 186 -3.51 27.52 0.54
N SER A 187 -3.60 26.84 -0.60
CA SER A 187 -3.86 27.49 -1.89
C SER A 187 -5.29 27.98 -1.97
N GLU A 188 -5.51 29.16 -2.56
CA GLU A 188 -6.84 29.65 -2.88
C GLU A 188 -7.50 28.85 -4.02
N GLU A 189 -6.68 28.32 -4.96
CA GLU A 189 -7.13 27.49 -6.06
C GLU A 189 -7.15 26.03 -5.63
N LYS A 190 -8.32 25.39 -5.74
CA LYS A 190 -8.52 23.97 -5.41
C LYS A 190 -8.64 23.13 -6.66
N LEU A 191 -7.99 21.97 -6.68
CA LEU A 191 -8.18 21.01 -7.75
C LEU A 191 -9.59 20.42 -7.65
N ALA A 192 -10.43 20.67 -8.66
CA ALA A 192 -11.71 20.00 -8.78
C ALA A 192 -11.54 18.68 -9.55
N ILE A 193 -11.88 17.57 -8.90
CA ILE A 193 -12.03 16.27 -9.54
C ILE A 193 -13.44 16.21 -10.11
N THR A 194 -13.56 16.01 -11.41
CA THR A 194 -14.84 16.00 -12.11
C THR A 194 -15.24 14.56 -12.40
N TYR A 195 -16.44 14.20 -12.02
CA TYR A 195 -17.06 12.90 -12.28
C TYR A 195 -18.01 12.97 -13.48
N PRO A 196 -18.51 11.82 -14.00
CA PRO A 196 -19.55 11.82 -15.02
C PRO A 196 -20.76 12.67 -14.61
N GLN A 197 -21.36 13.36 -15.58
CA GLN A 197 -22.43 14.36 -15.36
C GLN A 197 -23.53 13.87 -14.39
N PRO A 198 -24.07 12.64 -14.47
CA PRO A 198 -25.09 12.17 -13.54
C PRO A 198 -24.66 12.17 -12.08
N ILE A 199 -23.38 11.84 -11.84
CA ILE A 199 -22.79 11.82 -10.49
C ILE A 199 -22.59 13.25 -9.98
N GLU A 200 -22.12 14.16 -10.83
CA GLU A 200 -21.98 15.59 -10.48
C GLU A 200 -23.32 16.23 -10.12
N GLU A 201 -24.37 15.94 -10.86
CA GLU A 201 -25.71 16.44 -10.59
C GLU A 201 -26.25 15.90 -9.24
N ALA A 202 -26.01 14.62 -8.97
CA ALA A 202 -26.36 14.01 -7.68
C ALA A 202 -25.59 14.63 -6.51
N ILE A 203 -24.29 14.87 -6.65
CA ILE A 203 -23.45 15.55 -5.64
C ILE A 203 -23.95 16.98 -5.42
N ALA A 204 -24.19 17.73 -6.50
CA ALA A 204 -24.61 19.11 -6.42
C ALA A 204 -25.98 19.30 -5.74
N SER A 205 -26.88 18.31 -5.84
CA SER A 205 -28.19 18.35 -5.17
C SER A 205 -28.10 18.21 -3.64
N ILE A 206 -27.06 17.55 -3.14
CA ILE A 206 -26.90 17.22 -1.71
C ILE A 206 -25.98 18.22 -1.01
N THR A 207 -24.94 18.70 -1.71
CA THR A 207 -23.86 19.55 -1.15
C THR A 207 -24.37 20.77 -0.39
N PRO A 208 -25.35 21.56 -0.87
CA PRO A 208 -25.80 22.79 -0.18
C PRO A 208 -26.38 22.51 1.21
N GLN A 209 -27.07 21.40 1.41
CA GLN A 209 -27.62 21.02 2.70
C GLN A 209 -26.50 20.59 3.67
N LEU A 210 -25.46 19.92 3.15
CA LEU A 210 -24.32 19.51 3.94
C LEU A 210 -23.46 20.70 4.37
N GLU A 211 -23.27 21.70 3.53
CA GLU A 211 -22.55 22.94 3.90
C GLU A 211 -23.16 23.58 5.15
N GLY A 212 -24.50 23.63 5.22
CA GLY A 212 -25.20 24.16 6.38
C GLY A 212 -25.11 23.28 7.64
N LEU A 213 -24.88 21.98 7.50
CA LEU A 213 -24.84 21.03 8.62
C LEU A 213 -23.40 20.76 9.14
N LEU A 214 -22.40 20.82 8.27
CA LEU A 214 -21.04 20.40 8.58
C LEU A 214 -20.17 21.54 9.16
N ASP A 215 -20.60 22.79 9.05
CA ASP A 215 -19.93 23.97 9.63
C ASP A 215 -18.41 24.00 9.30
N GLU A 216 -18.05 23.72 8.05
CA GLU A 216 -16.68 23.62 7.51
C GLU A 216 -15.75 22.57 8.17
N LYS A 217 -16.26 21.75 9.11
CA LYS A 217 -15.46 20.73 9.79
C LYS A 217 -15.02 19.59 8.88
N ILE A 218 -15.87 19.25 7.89
CA ILE A 218 -15.60 18.21 6.91
C ILE A 218 -16.02 18.75 5.55
N ASN A 219 -15.31 18.34 4.48
CA ASN A 219 -15.64 18.73 3.12
C ASN A 219 -17.05 18.24 2.73
N ALA A 220 -17.96 19.16 2.41
CA ALA A 220 -19.36 18.87 2.12
C ALA A 220 -19.50 18.03 0.83
N ARG A 221 -18.74 18.36 -0.23
CA ARG A 221 -18.73 17.60 -1.48
C ARG A 221 -18.27 16.15 -1.28
N TRP A 222 -17.17 15.95 -0.55
CA TRP A 222 -16.69 14.61 -0.21
C TRP A 222 -17.72 13.84 0.62
N THR A 223 -18.36 14.48 1.59
CA THR A 223 -19.40 13.86 2.42
C THR A 223 -20.61 13.47 1.57
N ALA A 224 -21.01 14.29 0.58
CA ALA A 224 -22.07 13.95 -0.35
C ALA A 224 -21.75 12.68 -1.15
N ILE A 225 -20.52 12.55 -1.67
CA ILE A 225 -20.06 11.33 -2.38
C ILE A 225 -20.18 10.11 -1.45
N LYS A 226 -19.79 10.25 -0.17
CA LYS A 226 -19.83 9.14 0.78
C LYS A 226 -21.25 8.76 1.24
N LEU A 227 -22.16 9.71 1.30
CA LEU A 227 -23.59 9.43 1.51
C LEU A 227 -24.20 8.66 0.33
N LEU A 228 -23.85 9.03 -0.91
CA LEU A 228 -24.29 8.32 -2.12
C LEU A 228 -23.68 6.92 -2.20
N ASP A 229 -22.41 6.76 -1.81
CA ASP A 229 -21.71 5.46 -1.72
C ASP A 229 -22.30 4.52 -0.66
N GLY A 230 -22.91 5.08 0.41
CA GLY A 230 -23.56 4.32 1.45
C GLY A 230 -22.62 3.49 2.33
N ASN A 231 -21.36 3.90 2.50
CA ASN A 231 -20.39 3.23 3.37
C ASN A 231 -20.73 3.44 4.85
N VAL A 232 -21.37 2.43 5.47
CA VAL A 232 -21.87 2.51 6.86
C VAL A 232 -20.74 2.78 7.85
N SER A 233 -19.59 2.11 7.75
CA SER A 233 -18.45 2.28 8.66
C SER A 233 -17.96 3.73 8.71
N LEU A 234 -17.86 4.37 7.54
CA LEU A 234 -17.45 5.76 7.45
C LEU A 234 -18.50 6.73 7.99
N LEU A 235 -19.78 6.48 7.69
CA LEU A 235 -20.88 7.31 8.21
C LEU A 235 -20.97 7.24 9.74
N ASP A 236 -20.67 6.07 10.33
CA ASP A 236 -20.57 5.91 11.77
C ASP A 236 -19.36 6.68 12.36
N SER A 237 -18.23 6.74 11.63
CA SER A 237 -17.09 7.55 12.02
C SER A 237 -17.41 9.05 11.95
N ILE A 238 -18.09 9.50 10.89
CA ILE A 238 -18.57 10.89 10.74
C ILE A 238 -19.53 11.26 11.88
N GLN A 239 -20.48 10.37 12.21
CA GLN A 239 -21.42 10.57 13.32
C GLN A 239 -20.69 10.76 14.65
N LYS A 240 -19.68 9.92 14.94
CA LYS A 240 -18.89 10.03 16.16
C LYS A 240 -18.09 11.34 16.22
N TYR A 241 -17.57 11.80 15.08
CA TYR A 241 -16.81 13.03 15.00
C TYR A 241 -17.70 14.28 15.16
N LEU A 242 -18.83 14.33 14.45
CA LEU A 242 -19.74 15.47 14.49
C LEU A 242 -20.58 15.52 15.78
N GLY A 243 -20.79 14.37 16.45
CA GLY A 243 -21.67 14.26 17.62
C GLY A 243 -23.15 14.10 17.30
N PHE A 244 -23.52 14.03 16.03
CA PHE A 244 -24.88 13.77 15.55
C PHE A 244 -24.86 12.91 14.28
N ASP A 245 -25.96 12.20 14.01
CA ASP A 245 -26.07 11.32 12.84
C ASP A 245 -26.68 12.10 11.67
N LEU A 246 -25.90 12.23 10.58
CA LEU A 246 -26.40 12.83 9.33
C LEU A 246 -27.62 12.08 8.77
N ARG A 247 -27.69 10.77 9.00
CA ARG A 247 -28.81 9.91 8.55
C ARG A 247 -30.11 10.18 9.29
N ALA A 248 -30.07 10.83 10.44
CA ALA A 248 -31.25 11.23 11.21
C ALA A 248 -31.95 12.49 10.66
N ASN A 249 -31.28 13.24 9.77
CA ASN A 249 -31.87 14.39 9.11
C ASN A 249 -32.73 13.95 7.95
N GLU A 250 -34.06 14.09 8.09
CA GLU A 250 -35.04 13.62 7.10
C GLU A 250 -34.94 14.37 5.79
N GLU A 251 -34.67 15.69 5.80
CA GLU A 251 -34.54 16.51 4.61
C GLU A 251 -33.32 16.08 3.78
N LEU A 252 -32.17 15.93 4.43
CA LEU A 252 -30.95 15.45 3.79
C LEU A 252 -31.15 14.05 3.19
N MET A 253 -31.74 13.12 3.95
CA MET A 253 -31.96 11.77 3.49
C MET A 253 -33.06 11.67 2.40
N HIS A 254 -33.96 12.63 2.34
CA HIS A 254 -34.90 12.75 1.22
C HIS A 254 -34.14 13.07 -0.07
N GLU A 255 -33.26 14.08 -0.07
CA GLU A 255 -32.45 14.43 -1.26
C GLU A 255 -31.48 13.31 -1.64
N VAL A 256 -30.85 12.63 -0.67
CA VAL A 256 -29.99 11.45 -0.94
C VAL A 256 -30.78 10.33 -1.64
N ARG A 257 -31.99 10.02 -1.16
CA ARG A 257 -32.84 9.01 -1.80
C ARG A 257 -33.26 9.41 -3.19
N LYS A 258 -33.61 10.69 -3.42
CA LYS A 258 -33.96 11.23 -4.72
C LYS A 258 -32.77 11.16 -5.70
N ALA A 259 -31.59 11.57 -5.26
CA ALA A 259 -30.37 11.48 -6.07
C ALA A 259 -30.04 10.02 -6.45
N ASN A 260 -30.11 9.09 -5.49
CA ASN A 260 -29.91 7.66 -5.76
C ASN A 260 -30.97 7.09 -6.72
N ALA A 261 -32.24 7.52 -6.62
CA ALA A 261 -33.30 7.10 -7.55
C ALA A 261 -33.00 7.59 -8.99
N ILE A 262 -32.51 8.81 -9.14
CA ILE A 262 -32.09 9.35 -10.46
C ILE A 262 -30.93 8.56 -11.03
N LEU A 263 -29.88 8.26 -10.22
CA LEU A 263 -28.75 7.43 -10.63
C LEU A 263 -29.21 6.03 -11.08
N MET A 264 -30.13 5.41 -10.34
CA MET A 264 -30.72 4.11 -10.70
C MET A 264 -31.48 4.15 -12.02
N LEU A 265 -32.23 5.22 -12.30
CA LEU A 265 -32.93 5.40 -13.59
C LEU A 265 -31.93 5.50 -14.78
N GLN A 266 -30.73 5.94 -14.52
CA GLN A 266 -29.63 5.98 -15.49
C GLN A 266 -28.77 4.70 -15.48
N HIS A 267 -29.28 3.64 -14.88
CA HIS A 267 -28.60 2.34 -14.72
C HIS A 267 -27.29 2.40 -13.89
N ILE A 268 -27.09 3.44 -13.08
CA ILE A 268 -25.93 3.57 -12.20
C ILE A 268 -26.33 3.02 -10.82
N GLY A 269 -26.10 1.71 -10.62
CA GLY A 269 -26.20 1.06 -9.30
C GLY A 269 -24.98 1.36 -8.44
N GLN A 270 -24.99 0.90 -7.18
CA GLN A 270 -23.96 1.20 -6.17
C GLN A 270 -22.56 0.73 -6.58
N ASP A 271 -22.43 -0.47 -7.17
CA ASP A 271 -21.14 -0.98 -7.64
C ASP A 271 -20.63 -0.18 -8.85
N GLN A 272 -21.52 0.18 -9.78
CA GLN A 272 -21.18 0.98 -10.93
C GLN A 272 -20.84 2.43 -10.55
N PHE A 273 -21.49 2.98 -9.53
CA PHE A 273 -21.14 4.27 -8.95
C PHE A 273 -19.68 4.28 -8.45
N ARG A 274 -19.29 3.26 -7.66
CA ARG A 274 -17.91 3.08 -7.17
C ARG A 274 -16.90 2.91 -8.31
N GLU A 275 -17.25 2.11 -9.32
CA GLU A 275 -16.40 1.89 -10.49
C GLU A 275 -16.16 3.20 -11.26
N LEU A 276 -17.19 4.01 -11.46
CA LEU A 276 -17.08 5.31 -12.13
C LEU A 276 -16.24 6.31 -11.34
N LEU A 277 -16.36 6.35 -10.00
CA LEU A 277 -15.50 7.18 -9.14
C LEU A 277 -14.03 6.78 -9.30
N VAL A 278 -13.73 5.49 -9.19
CA VAL A 278 -12.35 4.96 -9.32
C VAL A 278 -11.79 5.24 -10.71
N THR A 279 -12.57 4.98 -11.75
CA THR A 279 -12.16 5.21 -13.15
C THR A 279 -11.82 6.68 -13.40
N SER A 280 -12.65 7.61 -12.92
CA SER A 280 -12.38 9.04 -13.06
C SER A 280 -11.10 9.49 -12.35
N LEU A 281 -10.82 8.94 -11.16
CA LEU A 281 -9.59 9.21 -10.43
C LEU A 281 -8.36 8.66 -11.17
N VAL A 282 -8.45 7.44 -11.72
CA VAL A 282 -7.36 6.81 -12.49
C VAL A 282 -7.10 7.61 -13.77
N GLU A 283 -8.12 7.94 -14.54
CA GLU A 283 -7.99 8.74 -15.77
C GLU A 283 -7.36 10.11 -15.49
N LYS A 284 -7.77 10.76 -14.39
CA LYS A 284 -7.17 12.03 -13.97
C LYS A 284 -5.71 11.89 -13.59
N SER A 285 -5.36 10.81 -12.86
CA SER A 285 -3.98 10.47 -12.50
C SER A 285 -3.10 10.26 -13.73
N GLU A 286 -3.60 9.49 -14.71
CA GLU A 286 -2.93 9.24 -15.98
C GLU A 286 -2.70 10.54 -16.77
N GLN A 287 -3.70 11.41 -16.85
CA GLN A 287 -3.60 12.71 -17.52
C GLN A 287 -2.53 13.61 -16.87
N ILE A 288 -2.52 13.69 -15.53
CA ILE A 288 -1.52 14.50 -14.81
C ILE A 288 -0.11 13.88 -14.98
N ALA A 289 0.03 12.57 -14.86
CA ALA A 289 1.30 11.89 -15.04
C ALA A 289 1.85 12.07 -16.45
N ALA A 290 1.02 11.93 -17.48
CA ALA A 290 1.40 12.12 -18.89
C ALA A 290 1.95 13.53 -19.17
N ASN A 291 1.42 14.55 -18.48
CA ASN A 291 1.87 15.93 -18.62
C ASN A 291 3.15 16.25 -17.82
N CYS A 292 3.44 15.48 -16.79
CA CYS A 292 4.51 15.79 -15.85
C CYS A 292 5.71 14.85 -15.92
N VAL A 293 5.56 13.65 -16.50
CA VAL A 293 6.61 12.62 -16.58
C VAL A 293 7.13 12.50 -18.00
N MET A 294 8.41 12.70 -18.17
CA MET A 294 9.13 12.47 -19.43
C MET A 294 10.03 11.24 -19.28
N THR A 295 9.69 10.16 -19.98
CA THR A 295 10.53 8.96 -20.04
C THR A 295 11.29 8.94 -21.34
N GLN A 296 12.63 8.95 -21.27
CA GLN A 296 13.47 8.91 -22.48
C GLN A 296 13.47 7.55 -23.17
N ASN A 297 12.82 6.54 -22.59
CA ASN A 297 12.92 5.15 -23.04
C ASN A 297 11.52 4.56 -23.38
N HIS A 298 10.79 5.19 -24.31
CA HIS A 298 9.49 4.69 -24.81
C HIS A 298 9.54 3.25 -25.38
N GLN A 299 10.71 2.71 -25.71
CA GLN A 299 10.81 1.37 -26.30
C GLN A 299 10.78 0.24 -25.24
N SER A 300 11.27 0.45 -24.02
CA SER A 300 11.24 -0.56 -22.97
C SER A 300 9.80 -0.74 -22.41
N ASP A 301 9.12 0.36 -22.14
CA ASP A 301 7.74 0.33 -21.61
C ASP A 301 6.75 -0.35 -22.58
N SER A 302 6.97 -0.20 -23.89
CA SER A 302 6.10 -0.83 -24.89
C SER A 302 6.33 -2.35 -24.97
N ARG A 303 7.55 -2.83 -24.70
CA ARG A 303 7.87 -4.27 -24.64
C ARG A 303 7.33 -4.89 -23.36
N ASP A 304 7.51 -4.23 -22.22
CA ASP A 304 7.03 -4.71 -20.94
C ASP A 304 5.51 -4.79 -20.91
N ARG A 305 4.80 -3.78 -21.41
CA ARG A 305 3.34 -3.82 -21.57
C ARG A 305 2.86 -4.92 -22.52
N LYS A 306 3.60 -5.20 -23.60
CA LYS A 306 3.26 -6.32 -24.51
C LYS A 306 3.48 -7.68 -23.84
N ILE A 307 4.58 -7.83 -23.09
CA ILE A 307 4.88 -9.03 -22.31
C ILE A 307 3.80 -9.22 -21.23
N ASP A 308 3.47 -8.16 -20.49
CA ASP A 308 2.41 -8.19 -19.48
C ASP A 308 1.06 -8.60 -20.09
N LYS A 309 0.67 -8.00 -21.21
CA LYS A 309 -0.59 -8.33 -21.89
C LYS A 309 -0.65 -9.81 -22.33
N ILE A 310 0.49 -10.40 -22.72
CA ILE A 310 0.58 -11.82 -23.09
C ILE A 310 0.51 -12.70 -21.83
N LEU A 311 1.25 -12.35 -20.77
CA LEU A 311 1.37 -13.14 -19.55
C LEU A 311 0.12 -13.07 -18.66
N THR A 312 -0.63 -11.96 -18.70
CA THR A 312 -1.85 -11.77 -17.90
C THR A 312 -3.14 -12.08 -18.65
N SER A 313 -3.06 -12.39 -19.94
CA SER A 313 -4.23 -12.81 -20.75
C SER A 313 -4.70 -14.20 -20.34
N LYS A 314 -6.01 -14.41 -20.18
CA LYS A 314 -6.61 -15.71 -19.85
C LYS A 314 -6.28 -16.81 -20.87
N ALA A 315 -6.15 -16.45 -22.15
CA ALA A 315 -5.91 -17.41 -23.23
C ALA A 315 -4.44 -17.86 -23.33
N THR A 316 -3.49 -16.94 -23.07
CA THR A 316 -2.05 -17.22 -23.23
C THR A 316 -1.33 -17.34 -21.90
N GLY A 317 -1.75 -16.62 -20.86
CA GLY A 317 -1.10 -16.62 -19.56
C GLY A 317 -1.18 -17.97 -18.84
N ILE A 318 -2.34 -18.63 -18.84
CA ILE A 318 -2.49 -19.95 -18.20
C ILE A 318 -1.63 -21.04 -18.88
N PRO A 319 -1.63 -21.21 -20.22
CA PRO A 319 -0.73 -22.15 -20.88
C PRO A 319 0.75 -21.88 -20.64
N ILE A 320 1.17 -20.59 -20.67
CA ILE A 320 2.56 -20.19 -20.39
C ILE A 320 2.93 -20.53 -18.95
N MET A 321 2.03 -20.30 -18.00
CA MET A 321 2.23 -20.63 -16.59
C MET A 321 2.47 -22.13 -16.40
N ILE A 322 1.65 -22.98 -17.00
CA ILE A 322 1.79 -24.44 -16.91
C ILE A 322 3.10 -24.89 -17.56
N LEU A 323 3.41 -24.35 -18.74
CA LEU A 323 4.64 -24.71 -19.47
C LEU A 323 5.89 -24.34 -18.65
N LEU A 324 5.91 -23.14 -18.05
CA LEU A 324 7.04 -22.67 -17.25
C LEU A 324 7.18 -23.48 -15.97
N LEU A 325 6.07 -23.84 -15.31
CA LEU A 325 6.08 -24.72 -14.15
C LEU A 325 6.65 -26.10 -14.52
N CYS A 326 6.19 -26.70 -15.61
CA CYS A 326 6.73 -27.97 -16.12
C CYS A 326 8.22 -27.85 -16.43
N LEU A 327 8.67 -26.75 -17.01
CA LEU A 327 10.08 -26.50 -17.32
C LEU A 327 10.93 -26.45 -16.04
N VAL A 328 10.47 -25.72 -15.02
CA VAL A 328 11.16 -25.65 -13.72
C VAL A 328 11.27 -27.00 -13.07
N PHE A 329 10.19 -27.79 -13.03
CA PHE A 329 10.24 -29.16 -12.50
C PHE A 329 11.15 -30.06 -13.33
N TRP A 330 11.11 -29.96 -14.64
CA TRP A 330 11.98 -30.77 -15.51
C TRP A 330 13.45 -30.45 -15.28
N ILE A 331 13.83 -29.15 -15.20
CA ILE A 331 15.20 -28.73 -14.91
C ILE A 331 15.62 -29.21 -13.52
N THR A 332 14.74 -29.07 -12.53
CA THR A 332 15.03 -29.48 -11.14
C THR A 332 15.27 -30.99 -11.05
N ILE A 333 14.38 -31.81 -11.62
CA ILE A 333 14.49 -33.26 -11.55
C ILE A 333 15.68 -33.76 -12.39
N SER A 334 15.78 -33.35 -13.64
CA SER A 334 16.86 -33.80 -14.54
C SER A 334 18.24 -33.27 -14.11
N GLY A 335 18.29 -32.01 -13.64
CA GLY A 335 19.52 -31.39 -13.20
C GLY A 335 20.02 -31.92 -11.84
N ALA A 336 19.12 -32.43 -10.99
CA ALA A 336 19.50 -32.97 -9.68
C ALA A 336 20.08 -34.37 -9.74
N ASN A 337 19.82 -35.17 -10.77
CA ASN A 337 20.23 -36.57 -10.83
C ASN A 337 21.75 -36.73 -10.67
N VAL A 338 22.53 -36.05 -11.51
CA VAL A 338 24.00 -36.17 -11.48
C VAL A 338 24.60 -35.71 -10.13
N PRO A 339 24.25 -34.51 -9.58
CA PRO A 339 24.72 -34.10 -8.26
C PRO A 339 24.27 -35.05 -7.14
N SER A 340 23.06 -35.63 -7.21
CA SER A 340 22.56 -36.58 -6.22
C SER A 340 23.35 -37.87 -6.22
N GLU A 341 23.67 -38.41 -7.39
CA GLU A 341 24.51 -39.64 -7.53
C GLU A 341 25.94 -39.37 -7.00
N LEU A 342 26.55 -38.25 -7.37
CA LEU A 342 27.87 -37.87 -6.89
C LEU A 342 27.89 -37.70 -5.35
N LEU A 343 26.91 -36.99 -4.80
CA LEU A 343 26.81 -36.77 -3.36
C LEU A 343 26.52 -38.06 -2.60
N SER A 344 25.66 -38.90 -3.14
CA SER A 344 25.38 -40.24 -2.62
C SER A 344 26.64 -41.10 -2.57
N GLY A 345 27.35 -41.20 -3.69
CA GLY A 345 28.61 -41.96 -3.77
C GLY A 345 29.65 -41.48 -2.76
N LEU A 346 29.75 -40.14 -2.61
CA LEU A 346 30.68 -39.50 -1.68
C LEU A 346 30.27 -39.78 -0.21
N LEU A 347 29.02 -39.56 0.15
CA LEU A 347 28.54 -39.75 1.52
C LEU A 347 28.58 -41.22 1.94
N PHE A 348 28.12 -42.15 1.08
CA PHE A 348 28.17 -43.56 1.44
C PHE A 348 29.58 -44.13 1.52
N SER A 349 30.58 -43.55 0.84
CA SER A 349 31.98 -43.95 0.96
C SER A 349 32.54 -43.73 2.39
N PHE A 350 31.95 -42.84 3.18
CA PHE A 350 32.34 -42.61 4.57
C PHE A 350 31.71 -43.59 5.58
N GLU A 351 30.77 -44.46 5.18
CA GLU A 351 30.10 -45.38 6.09
C GLU A 351 31.07 -46.43 6.64
N GLU A 352 31.89 -47.03 5.76
CA GLU A 352 32.88 -48.05 6.15
C GLU A 352 34.01 -47.46 7.06
N PRO A 353 34.66 -46.32 6.73
CA PRO A 353 35.56 -45.64 7.63
C PRO A 353 34.97 -45.34 9.01
N LEU A 354 33.68 -44.92 9.04
CA LEU A 354 32.98 -44.62 10.30
C LEU A 354 32.79 -45.88 11.15
N LYS A 355 32.40 -47.03 10.54
CA LYS A 355 32.31 -48.33 11.24
C LYS A 355 33.65 -48.76 11.80
N ASN A 356 34.73 -48.67 11.03
CA ASN A 356 36.07 -49.03 11.45
C ASN A 356 36.56 -48.12 12.56
N PHE A 357 36.25 -46.83 12.54
CA PHE A 357 36.58 -45.89 13.62
C PHE A 357 35.83 -46.23 14.92
N LEU A 358 34.53 -46.53 14.85
CA LEU A 358 33.72 -46.94 16.00
C LEU A 358 34.22 -48.29 16.59
N ALA A 359 34.60 -49.25 15.75
CA ALA A 359 35.19 -50.50 16.16
C ALA A 359 36.53 -50.30 16.84
N PHE A 360 37.40 -49.42 16.33
CA PHE A 360 38.67 -49.05 16.96
C PHE A 360 38.47 -48.43 18.34
N MET A 361 37.41 -47.64 18.55
CA MET A 361 37.04 -47.07 19.85
C MET A 361 36.38 -48.08 20.81
N HIS A 362 36.32 -49.37 20.45
CA HIS A 362 35.72 -50.45 21.24
C HIS A 362 34.22 -50.25 21.58
N PHE A 363 33.47 -49.58 20.69
CA PHE A 363 32.02 -49.47 20.84
C PHE A 363 31.35 -50.84 20.68
N PRO A 364 30.31 -51.17 21.48
CA PRO A 364 29.57 -52.41 21.32
C PRO A 364 28.87 -52.46 19.93
N LEU A 365 28.70 -53.67 19.38
CA LEU A 365 28.15 -53.90 18.02
C LEU A 365 26.82 -53.20 17.79
N TRP A 366 25.93 -53.21 18.78
CA TRP A 366 24.63 -52.53 18.65
C TRP A 366 24.77 -51.02 18.47
N ALA A 367 25.75 -50.40 19.11
CA ALA A 367 26.02 -48.97 18.99
C ALA A 367 26.67 -48.65 17.64
N GLN A 368 27.57 -49.53 17.12
CA GLN A 368 28.14 -49.37 15.78
C GLN A 368 27.02 -49.41 14.71
N SER A 369 26.09 -50.35 14.78
CA SER A 369 24.94 -50.44 13.85
C SER A 369 24.02 -49.22 14.01
N LEU A 370 23.75 -48.78 15.22
CA LEU A 370 22.90 -47.62 15.46
C LEU A 370 23.47 -46.33 14.83
N PHE A 371 24.74 -46.04 15.08
CA PHE A 371 25.37 -44.79 14.62
C PHE A 371 25.75 -44.85 13.15
N ALA A 372 26.29 -45.91 12.62
CA ALA A 372 26.76 -46.00 11.24
C ALA A 372 25.60 -46.38 10.26
N GLU A 373 24.86 -47.45 10.54
CA GLU A 373 23.81 -47.94 9.64
C GLU A 373 22.47 -47.25 9.89
N GLY A 374 22.16 -46.92 11.16
CA GLY A 374 20.93 -46.19 11.49
C GLY A 374 21.06 -44.70 11.20
N MET A 375 21.83 -43.98 11.98
CA MET A 375 21.86 -42.53 11.93
C MET A 375 22.59 -41.99 10.69
N TYR A 376 23.84 -42.39 10.47
CA TYR A 376 24.66 -41.84 9.39
C TYR A 376 24.11 -42.20 8.01
N ARG A 377 23.78 -43.47 7.77
CA ARG A 377 23.25 -43.95 6.48
C ARG A 377 21.92 -43.25 6.12
N THR A 378 21.04 -43.10 7.13
CA THR A 378 19.77 -42.39 6.92
C THR A 378 20.01 -40.91 6.59
N LEU A 379 20.92 -40.25 7.35
CA LEU A 379 21.30 -38.86 7.08
C LEU A 379 21.90 -38.70 5.67
N ALA A 380 22.85 -39.56 5.31
CA ALA A 380 23.52 -39.56 4.03
C ALA A 380 22.50 -39.74 2.87
N TRP A 381 21.55 -40.66 3.05
CA TRP A 381 20.48 -40.86 2.06
C TRP A 381 19.57 -39.63 1.92
N VAL A 382 19.07 -39.07 3.01
CA VAL A 382 18.20 -37.89 2.99
C VAL A 382 18.92 -36.68 2.36
N VAL A 383 20.16 -36.42 2.76
CA VAL A 383 20.94 -35.30 2.23
C VAL A 383 21.21 -35.47 0.73
N SER A 384 21.62 -36.66 0.30
CA SER A 384 21.92 -36.93 -1.12
C SER A 384 20.72 -36.81 -2.04
N VAL A 385 19.51 -37.13 -1.54
CA VAL A 385 18.27 -37.10 -2.34
C VAL A 385 17.63 -35.70 -2.32
N MET A 386 17.65 -34.98 -1.19
CA MET A 386 16.90 -33.73 -1.05
C MET A 386 17.73 -32.48 -1.36
N LEU A 387 19.03 -32.47 -1.00
CA LEU A 387 19.83 -31.25 -1.12
C LEU A 387 20.03 -30.80 -2.57
N PRO A 388 20.36 -31.65 -3.56
CA PRO A 388 20.57 -31.21 -4.94
C PRO A 388 19.32 -30.65 -5.62
N PRO A 389 18.12 -31.28 -5.51
CA PRO A 389 16.89 -30.68 -6.04
C PRO A 389 16.59 -29.31 -5.42
N MET A 390 16.76 -29.17 -4.10
CA MET A 390 16.53 -27.90 -3.43
C MET A 390 17.53 -26.81 -3.87
N ALA A 391 18.81 -27.17 -4.03
CA ALA A 391 19.85 -26.27 -4.48
C ALA A 391 19.62 -25.73 -5.91
N ILE A 392 18.85 -26.45 -6.75
CA ILE A 392 18.45 -26.01 -8.08
C ILE A 392 17.12 -25.26 -8.03
N PHE A 393 16.14 -25.78 -7.29
CA PHE A 393 14.79 -25.21 -7.25
C PHE A 393 14.77 -23.81 -6.64
N PHE A 394 15.42 -23.58 -5.48
CA PHE A 394 15.36 -22.27 -4.81
C PHE A 394 15.92 -21.12 -5.65
N PRO A 395 17.10 -21.20 -6.28
CA PRO A 395 17.58 -20.14 -7.14
C PRO A 395 16.67 -19.91 -8.37
N LEU A 396 16.10 -20.97 -8.97
CA LEU A 396 15.16 -20.82 -10.07
C LEU A 396 13.87 -20.11 -9.61
N PHE A 397 13.37 -20.45 -8.43
CA PHE A 397 12.18 -19.84 -7.88
C PHE A 397 12.42 -18.36 -7.54
N SER A 398 13.54 -18.03 -6.89
CA SER A 398 13.93 -16.63 -6.61
C SER A 398 14.12 -15.82 -7.89
N LEU A 399 14.70 -16.44 -8.94
CA LEU A 399 14.82 -15.77 -10.23
C LEU A 399 13.45 -15.44 -10.85
N LEU A 400 12.47 -16.34 -10.74
CA LEU A 400 11.10 -16.09 -11.20
C LEU A 400 10.40 -15.01 -10.38
N GLU A 401 10.67 -14.94 -9.08
CA GLU A 401 10.19 -13.89 -8.20
C GLU A 401 10.77 -12.53 -8.58
N ASP A 402 12.08 -12.43 -8.74
CA ASP A 402 12.79 -11.21 -9.12
C ASP A 402 12.39 -10.69 -10.51
N LEU A 403 12.07 -11.58 -11.44
CA LEU A 403 11.51 -11.24 -12.75
C LEU A 403 10.05 -10.75 -12.67
N GLY A 404 9.45 -10.73 -11.47
CA GLY A 404 8.05 -10.32 -11.26
C GLY A 404 7.03 -11.29 -11.85
N TYR A 405 7.42 -12.55 -12.12
CA TYR A 405 6.52 -13.55 -12.69
C TYR A 405 5.48 -14.05 -11.70
N LEU A 406 5.85 -14.22 -10.43
CA LEU A 406 4.94 -14.70 -9.38
C LEU A 406 3.72 -13.79 -9.16
N PRO A 407 3.86 -12.45 -9.11
CA PRO A 407 2.69 -11.55 -9.05
C PRO A 407 1.73 -11.72 -10.25
N ARG A 408 2.25 -12.01 -11.46
CA ARG A 408 1.42 -12.26 -12.65
C ARG A 408 0.65 -13.58 -12.56
N VAL A 409 1.28 -14.62 -12.01
CA VAL A 409 0.61 -15.89 -11.69
C VAL A 409 -0.51 -15.67 -10.68
N ALA A 410 -0.25 -14.92 -9.59
CA ALA A 410 -1.26 -14.59 -8.60
C ALA A 410 -2.45 -13.85 -9.20
N PHE A 411 -2.20 -12.89 -10.09
CA PHE A 411 -3.24 -12.16 -10.80
C PHE A 411 -4.13 -13.07 -11.67
N ASN A 412 -3.52 -13.99 -12.43
CA ASN A 412 -4.26 -14.94 -13.27
C ASN A 412 -5.14 -15.90 -12.45
N LEU A 413 -4.68 -16.30 -11.27
CA LEU A 413 -5.40 -17.19 -10.36
C LEU A 413 -6.42 -16.49 -9.48
N ASP A 414 -6.32 -15.18 -9.29
CA ASP A 414 -7.15 -14.40 -8.36
C ASP A 414 -8.66 -14.58 -8.61
N HIS A 415 -9.07 -14.58 -9.89
CA HIS A 415 -10.47 -14.79 -10.26
C HIS A 415 -11.00 -16.19 -9.87
N ALA A 416 -10.17 -17.22 -9.95
CA ALA A 416 -10.56 -18.57 -9.56
C ALA A 416 -10.61 -18.72 -8.03
N PHE A 417 -9.63 -18.14 -7.33
CA PHE A 417 -9.55 -18.14 -5.87
C PHE A 417 -10.63 -17.28 -5.20
N LYS A 418 -11.01 -16.15 -5.78
CA LYS A 418 -12.14 -15.34 -5.32
C LYS A 418 -13.47 -16.11 -5.34
N LYS A 419 -13.70 -16.95 -6.35
CA LYS A 419 -14.88 -17.83 -6.36
C LYS A 419 -14.88 -18.87 -5.24
N ALA A 420 -13.71 -19.25 -4.74
CA ALA A 420 -13.52 -20.15 -3.61
C ALA A 420 -13.44 -19.43 -2.26
N GLY A 421 -13.63 -18.10 -2.23
CA GLY A 421 -13.54 -17.29 -1.00
C GLY A 421 -12.11 -17.01 -0.52
N ALA A 422 -11.10 -17.22 -1.38
CA ALA A 422 -9.69 -17.00 -1.08
C ALA A 422 -9.10 -15.88 -1.95
N CYS A 423 -7.96 -15.32 -1.55
CA CYS A 423 -7.26 -14.27 -2.28
C CYS A 423 -6.16 -14.88 -3.15
N GLY A 424 -5.92 -14.33 -4.36
CA GLY A 424 -4.90 -14.82 -5.30
C GLY A 424 -3.47 -14.87 -4.77
N LYS A 425 -3.14 -14.05 -3.75
CA LYS A 425 -1.85 -14.12 -3.05
C LYS A 425 -1.67 -15.43 -2.28
N GLN A 426 -2.74 -16.02 -1.77
CA GLN A 426 -2.72 -17.30 -1.05
C GLN A 426 -2.38 -18.47 -1.99
N ALA A 427 -2.66 -18.32 -3.29
CA ALA A 427 -2.30 -19.33 -4.30
C ALA A 427 -0.79 -19.54 -4.44
N LEU A 428 0.03 -18.55 -4.08
CA LEU A 428 1.50 -18.64 -4.13
C LEU A 428 2.10 -19.36 -2.92
N THR A 429 1.32 -19.49 -1.85
CA THR A 429 1.77 -20.10 -0.58
C THR A 429 1.23 -21.53 -0.42
N MET A 430 0.30 -21.93 -1.25
CA MET A 430 -0.22 -23.31 -1.37
C MET A 430 0.49 -24.07 -2.48
#